data_8bd19e312c6f3ffbf8224ad9f2c53f3a
#
_entry.id   8bd19e312c6f3ffbf8224ad9f2c53f3a
#
_cell.length_a   1.000
_cell.length_b   1.000
_cell.length_c   1.000
_cell.angle_alpha   90.00
_cell.angle_beta   90.00
_cell.angle_gamma   90.00
#
_symmetry.space_group_name_H-M   'P 1'
#
loop_
_entity.id
_entity.type
_entity.pdbx_description
1 polymer ?
#
loop_
_entity_poly.entity_id
_entity_poly.type
_entity_poly.pdbx_seq_one_letter_code
_entity_poly.pdbx_strand_id
1 'polypeptide(L)'
;IKKDENFLNLENAPIRVSIIGRPNTGKSTLVNNIIGENRLVTGDDSGITRDSIEIEWNYKKQTFCLIDTAGLRRKSKISKILEKHMVSDTLKSIKFSDICVLLIDASQNIDKQDLTIARMIIGEGRGIVIGANKWDKIIDQNTIKNEIINQLGISLSQIKNVPIVFLSGLHN
;
A
#
# COMPACT_ATOMS: atom_id res chain seq x y z
N ILE A 1 -28.75 -7.22 -31.71
CA ILE A 1 -28.01 -6.30 -30.81
C ILE A 1 -27.24 -7.21 -29.88
N LYS A 2 -25.94 -7.47 -30.22
CA LYS A 2 -25.02 -8.19 -29.33
C LYS A 2 -24.72 -7.23 -28.16
N LYS A 3 -25.22 -7.54 -26.97
CA LYS A 3 -24.73 -6.90 -25.72
C LYS A 3 -23.29 -7.29 -25.54
N ASP A 4 -22.43 -6.29 -25.40
CA ASP A 4 -21.00 -6.45 -25.20
C ASP A 4 -20.72 -7.29 -23.96
N GLU A 5 -20.30 -8.54 -24.16
CA GLU A 5 -19.82 -9.44 -23.10
C GLU A 5 -18.55 -8.91 -22.40
N ASN A 6 -17.93 -7.86 -22.92
CA ASN A 6 -16.74 -7.23 -22.33
C ASN A 6 -17.02 -6.41 -21.06
N PHE A 7 -18.26 -5.95 -20.82
CA PHE A 7 -18.59 -5.22 -19.60
C PHE A 7 -18.73 -6.12 -18.35
N LEU A 8 -19.11 -7.39 -18.55
CA LEU A 8 -19.30 -8.34 -17.45
C LEU A 8 -17.98 -8.85 -16.81
N ASN A 9 -16.85 -8.73 -17.52
CA ASN A 9 -15.53 -9.15 -17.01
C ASN A 9 -14.83 -8.12 -16.11
N LEU A 10 -15.28 -6.87 -16.11
CA LEU A 10 -14.70 -5.82 -15.25
C LEU A 10 -15.17 -5.90 -13.79
N GLU A 11 -16.37 -6.45 -13.54
CA GLU A 11 -16.92 -6.56 -12.18
C GLU A 11 -16.18 -7.60 -11.32
N ASN A 12 -15.41 -8.53 -11.92
CA ASN A 12 -14.70 -9.60 -11.21
C ASN A 12 -13.17 -9.48 -11.31
N ALA A 13 -12.64 -8.42 -11.90
CA ALA A 13 -11.20 -8.24 -11.98
C ALA A 13 -10.61 -8.00 -10.57
N PRO A 14 -9.45 -8.63 -10.23
CA PRO A 14 -8.78 -8.37 -8.96
C PRO A 14 -8.41 -6.90 -8.80
N ILE A 15 -8.69 -6.32 -7.63
CA ILE A 15 -8.25 -4.96 -7.29
C ILE A 15 -6.76 -5.02 -6.95
N ARG A 16 -5.93 -4.34 -7.73
CA ARG A 16 -4.48 -4.31 -7.53
C ARG A 16 -4.12 -3.30 -6.45
N VAL A 17 -3.49 -3.81 -5.40
CA VAL A 17 -3.07 -3.02 -4.24
C VAL A 17 -1.55 -2.96 -4.17
N SER A 18 -0.98 -1.78 -3.95
CA SER A 18 0.43 -1.63 -3.60
C SER A 18 0.61 -1.02 -2.22
N ILE A 19 1.67 -1.41 -1.52
CA ILE A 19 2.06 -0.82 -0.24
C ILE A 19 3.30 0.04 -0.47
N ILE A 20 3.14 1.35 -0.30
CA ILE A 20 4.14 2.37 -0.62
C ILE A 20 4.45 3.16 0.66
N GLY A 21 5.60 3.82 0.71
CA GLY A 21 5.99 4.67 1.84
C GLY A 21 7.50 4.75 1.97
N ARG A 22 7.98 5.66 2.83
CA ARG A 22 9.40 5.87 3.12
C ARG A 22 10.10 4.60 3.63
N PRO A 23 11.43 4.52 3.59
CA PRO A 23 12.18 3.48 4.28
C PRO A 23 11.80 3.42 5.77
N ASN A 24 11.81 2.22 6.33
CA ASN A 24 11.57 1.95 7.76
C ASN A 24 10.15 2.25 8.30
N THR A 25 9.16 2.53 7.44
CA THR A 25 7.76 2.65 7.85
C THR A 25 7.09 1.31 8.17
N GLY A 26 7.79 0.18 7.94
CA GLY A 26 7.30 -1.15 8.29
C GLY A 26 6.63 -1.91 7.15
N LYS A 27 6.80 -1.47 5.88
CA LYS A 27 6.20 -2.11 4.70
C LYS A 27 6.49 -3.61 4.60
N SER A 28 7.77 -3.99 4.71
CA SER A 28 8.18 -5.40 4.61
C SER A 28 7.60 -6.25 5.73
N THR A 29 7.50 -5.70 6.94
CA THR A 29 6.89 -6.38 8.09
C THR A 29 5.41 -6.62 7.84
N LEU A 30 4.68 -5.58 7.42
CA LEU A 30 3.27 -5.69 7.10
C LEU A 30 3.02 -6.70 5.97
N VAL A 31 3.79 -6.62 4.89
CA VAL A 31 3.68 -7.58 3.77
C VAL A 31 3.96 -9.01 4.21
N ASN A 32 5.00 -9.23 5.03
CA ASN A 32 5.33 -10.57 5.51
C ASN A 32 4.21 -11.14 6.41
N ASN A 33 3.55 -10.32 7.20
CA ASN A 33 2.40 -10.76 8.01
C ASN A 33 1.21 -11.11 7.12
N ILE A 34 0.86 -10.28 6.14
CA ILE A 34 -0.19 -10.56 5.16
C ILE A 34 0.10 -11.89 4.42
N ILE A 35 1.35 -12.12 4.00
CA ILE A 35 1.76 -13.36 3.34
C ILE A 35 1.66 -14.55 4.29
N GLY A 36 2.11 -14.38 5.54
CA GLY A 36 2.06 -15.44 6.56
C GLY A 36 0.66 -15.93 6.82
N GLU A 37 -0.32 -15.04 6.85
CA GLU A 37 -1.73 -15.35 7.06
C GLU A 37 -2.41 -15.96 5.83
N ASN A 38 -2.02 -15.52 4.63
CA ASN A 38 -2.67 -15.93 3.37
C ASN A 38 -1.98 -17.10 2.65
N ARG A 39 -0.96 -17.72 3.22
CA ARG A 39 -0.29 -18.91 2.65
C ARG A 39 -1.23 -20.11 2.42
N LEU A 40 -2.44 -20.06 2.94
CA LEU A 40 -3.46 -21.11 2.81
C LEU A 40 -4.37 -20.92 1.58
N VAL A 41 -4.23 -19.84 0.79
CA VAL A 41 -5.19 -19.51 -0.27
C VAL A 41 -4.61 -19.71 -1.69
N THR A 42 -3.31 -19.88 -1.84
CA THR A 42 -2.72 -20.14 -3.17
C THR A 42 -2.52 -21.63 -3.38
N GLY A 43 -3.40 -22.23 -4.18
CA GLY A 43 -3.21 -23.57 -4.72
C GLY A 43 -1.92 -23.67 -5.54
N ASP A 44 -1.32 -24.85 -5.55
CA ASP A 44 -0.16 -25.24 -6.34
C ASP A 44 -0.42 -25.09 -7.84
N ASP A 45 -0.14 -23.92 -8.41
CA ASP A 45 0.04 -23.78 -9.84
C ASP A 45 1.43 -23.22 -10.14
N SER A 46 2.30 -24.17 -10.54
CA SER A 46 3.65 -23.98 -11.02
C SER A 46 3.64 -23.26 -12.37
N GLY A 47 3.83 -21.95 -12.35
CA GLY A 47 3.92 -21.17 -13.60
C GLY A 47 4.40 -19.73 -13.42
N ILE A 48 4.94 -19.37 -12.27
CA ILE A 48 5.26 -17.96 -11.94
C ILE A 48 6.73 -17.69 -12.28
N THR A 49 6.95 -16.80 -13.23
CA THR A 49 8.25 -16.14 -13.47
C THR A 49 8.76 -15.51 -12.17
N ARG A 50 10.02 -15.80 -11.81
CA ARG A 50 10.68 -15.48 -10.52
C ARG A 50 10.77 -14.01 -10.12
N ASP A 51 10.16 -13.06 -10.83
CA ASP A 51 10.39 -11.62 -10.68
C ASP A 51 9.25 -10.81 -10.05
N SER A 52 8.02 -11.34 -9.92
CA SER A 52 6.93 -10.65 -9.20
C SER A 52 6.04 -11.67 -8.51
N ILE A 53 6.12 -11.74 -7.19
CA ILE A 53 5.16 -12.52 -6.40
C ILE A 53 3.94 -11.63 -6.22
N GLU A 54 2.88 -11.93 -6.94
CA GLU A 54 1.55 -11.39 -6.72
C GLU A 54 0.86 -12.26 -5.67
N ILE A 55 0.22 -11.60 -4.69
CA ILE A 55 -0.49 -12.29 -3.63
C ILE A 55 -1.95 -11.93 -3.77
N GLU A 56 -2.76 -12.94 -4.06
CA GLU A 56 -4.20 -12.77 -4.16
C GLU A 56 -4.90 -13.21 -2.88
N TRP A 57 -5.93 -12.46 -2.49
CA TRP A 57 -6.85 -12.85 -1.41
C TRP A 57 -8.27 -12.39 -1.72
N ASN A 58 -9.24 -13.06 -1.13
CA ASN A 58 -10.65 -12.74 -1.29
C ASN A 58 -11.22 -12.14 -0.01
N TYR A 59 -11.92 -11.02 -0.14
CA TYR A 59 -12.67 -10.42 0.95
C TYR A 59 -14.04 -9.97 0.46
N LYS A 60 -15.12 -10.45 1.11
CA LYS A 60 -16.52 -10.12 0.76
C LYS A 60 -16.83 -10.21 -0.73
N LYS A 61 -16.48 -11.32 -1.38
CA LYS A 61 -16.67 -11.59 -2.82
C LYS A 61 -15.83 -10.72 -3.76
N GLN A 62 -14.89 -9.93 -3.26
CA GLN A 62 -13.96 -9.16 -4.05
C GLN A 62 -12.57 -9.78 -3.96
N THR A 63 -11.93 -10.01 -5.10
CA THR A 63 -10.54 -10.45 -5.17
C THR A 63 -9.61 -9.23 -5.13
N PHE A 64 -8.60 -9.30 -4.30
CA PHE A 64 -7.52 -8.33 -4.21
C PHE A 64 -6.20 -8.99 -4.62
N CYS A 65 -5.32 -8.23 -5.23
CA CYS A 65 -3.99 -8.67 -5.62
C CYS A 65 -2.94 -7.67 -5.10
N LEU A 66 -2.06 -8.12 -4.21
CA LEU A 66 -0.93 -7.31 -3.75
C LEU A 66 0.21 -7.42 -4.76
N ILE A 67 0.54 -6.29 -5.38
CA ILE A 67 1.55 -6.21 -6.42
C ILE A 67 2.87 -5.63 -5.89
N ASP A 68 3.97 -5.82 -6.66
CA ASP A 68 5.33 -5.29 -6.39
C ASP A 68 5.95 -5.76 -5.06
N THR A 69 5.59 -6.93 -4.58
CA THR A 69 6.16 -7.48 -3.35
C THR A 69 7.65 -7.79 -3.47
N ALA A 70 8.16 -8.06 -4.68
CA ALA A 70 9.59 -8.31 -4.95
C ALA A 70 10.45 -7.07 -4.68
N GLY A 71 9.99 -5.88 -5.03
CA GLY A 71 10.66 -4.61 -4.71
C GLY A 71 10.77 -4.38 -3.20
N LEU A 72 9.76 -4.76 -2.43
CA LEU A 72 9.76 -4.66 -0.97
C LEU A 72 10.75 -5.62 -0.30
N ARG A 73 10.92 -6.83 -0.84
CA ARG A 73 11.87 -7.84 -0.31
C ARG A 73 13.33 -7.51 -0.64
N ARG A 74 13.62 -6.99 -1.83
CA ARG A 74 14.99 -6.61 -2.24
C ARG A 74 15.51 -5.41 -1.45
N LYS A 75 14.67 -4.41 -1.15
CA LYS A 75 15.05 -3.17 -0.42
C LYS A 75 15.42 -3.42 1.05
N SER A 76 15.06 -4.54 1.63
CA SER A 76 15.48 -4.90 3.00
C SER A 76 16.98 -5.24 3.09
N LYS A 77 17.66 -5.50 1.98
CA LYS A 77 19.06 -5.97 1.95
C LYS A 77 20.11 -4.95 1.46
N ILE A 78 19.71 -3.81 0.87
CA ILE A 78 20.67 -2.87 0.26
C ILE A 78 20.34 -1.44 0.67
N SER A 79 21.14 -0.86 1.54
CA SER A 79 21.08 0.55 1.93
C SER A 79 22.12 1.37 1.17
N LYS A 80 21.76 2.61 0.84
CA LYS A 80 22.57 3.81 0.50
C LYS A 80 22.85 4.27 -0.93
N ILE A 81 22.53 3.56 -2.02
CA ILE A 81 22.84 4.09 -3.38
C ILE A 81 21.58 4.50 -4.21
N LEU A 82 20.39 4.52 -3.63
CA LEU A 82 19.14 4.30 -4.38
C LEU A 82 18.08 5.40 -4.34
N GLU A 83 18.37 6.64 -3.94
CA GLU A 83 17.30 7.66 -3.86
C GLU A 83 16.66 7.96 -5.24
N LYS A 84 17.46 8.06 -6.33
CA LYS A 84 16.92 8.31 -7.67
C LYS A 84 16.12 7.12 -8.24
N HIS A 85 16.54 5.89 -7.95
CA HIS A 85 15.80 4.69 -8.37
C HIS A 85 14.52 4.48 -7.56
N MET A 86 14.48 4.91 -6.30
CA MET A 86 13.29 4.82 -5.45
C MET A 86 12.08 5.58 -6.01
N VAL A 87 12.28 6.76 -6.58
CA VAL A 87 11.17 7.56 -7.16
C VAL A 87 10.60 6.86 -8.39
N SER A 88 11.46 6.35 -9.28
CA SER A 88 11.04 5.63 -10.48
C SER A 88 10.28 4.36 -10.15
N ASP A 89 10.78 3.57 -9.19
CA ASP A 89 10.12 2.33 -8.77
C ASP A 89 8.77 2.62 -8.09
N THR A 90 8.72 3.66 -7.25
CA THR A 90 7.48 4.09 -6.59
C THR A 90 6.43 4.53 -7.61
N LEU A 91 6.81 5.33 -8.61
CA LEU A 91 5.91 5.72 -9.70
C LEU A 91 5.40 4.52 -10.49
N LYS A 92 6.28 3.55 -10.77
CA LYS A 92 5.89 2.32 -11.45
C LYS A 92 4.85 1.54 -10.63
N SER A 93 5.08 1.32 -9.34
CA SER A 93 4.12 0.65 -8.46
C SER A 93 2.78 1.40 -8.41
N ILE A 94 2.79 2.74 -8.33
CA ILE A 94 1.58 3.55 -8.37
C ILE A 94 0.80 3.33 -9.67
N LYS A 95 1.47 3.39 -10.82
CA LYS A 95 0.82 3.26 -12.14
C LYS A 95 0.14 1.92 -12.36
N PHE A 96 0.70 0.85 -11.81
CA PHE A 96 0.14 -0.50 -11.94
C PHE A 96 -0.91 -0.86 -10.89
N SER A 97 -1.15 0.00 -9.89
CA SER A 97 -2.14 -0.21 -8.83
C SER A 97 -3.46 0.45 -9.15
N ASP A 98 -4.53 -0.10 -8.59
CA ASP A 98 -5.84 0.55 -8.51
C ASP A 98 -5.96 1.33 -7.19
N ILE A 99 -5.40 0.76 -6.11
CA ILE A 99 -5.33 1.36 -4.78
C ILE A 99 -3.89 1.30 -4.26
N CYS A 100 -3.43 2.43 -3.69
CA CYS A 100 -2.14 2.52 -3.02
C CYS A 100 -2.37 2.69 -1.51
N VAL A 101 -1.77 1.83 -0.70
CA VAL A 101 -1.67 2.00 0.75
C VAL A 101 -0.38 2.74 1.04
N LEU A 102 -0.48 4.03 1.38
CA LEU A 102 0.67 4.82 1.83
C LEU A 102 0.91 4.56 3.30
N LEU A 103 1.96 3.81 3.60
CA LEU A 103 2.34 3.46 4.97
C LEU A 103 3.25 4.55 5.56
N ILE A 104 2.77 5.18 6.63
CA ILE A 104 3.52 6.17 7.42
C ILE A 104 3.87 5.59 8.79
N ASP A 105 4.92 6.10 9.42
CA ASP A 105 5.30 5.76 10.80
C ASP A 105 4.58 6.70 11.77
N ALA A 106 3.56 6.18 12.49
CA ALA A 106 2.78 6.98 13.42
C ALA A 106 3.57 7.49 14.64
N SER A 107 4.74 6.89 14.92
CA SER A 107 5.63 7.36 16.00
C SER A 107 6.50 8.55 15.60
N GLN A 108 6.36 9.02 14.36
CA GLN A 108 7.09 10.17 13.82
C GLN A 108 6.11 11.15 13.18
N ASN A 109 6.51 12.42 13.10
CA ASN A 109 5.74 13.40 12.34
C ASN A 109 5.68 13.00 10.86
N ILE A 110 4.56 13.34 10.20
CA ILE A 110 4.42 13.16 8.76
C ILE A 110 5.48 14.01 8.05
N ASP A 111 6.29 13.36 7.25
CA ASP A 111 7.40 13.99 6.53
C ASP A 111 6.95 14.57 5.20
N LYS A 112 7.70 15.54 4.67
CA LYS A 112 7.48 16.11 3.33
C LYS A 112 7.51 15.03 2.25
N GLN A 113 8.30 13.99 2.41
CA GLN A 113 8.39 12.87 1.48
C GLN A 113 7.11 12.03 1.48
N ASP A 114 6.47 11.80 2.65
CA ASP A 114 5.17 11.12 2.73
C ASP A 114 4.11 11.89 1.95
N LEU A 115 4.07 13.22 2.13
CA LEU A 115 3.14 14.10 1.42
C LEU A 115 3.42 14.16 -0.09
N THR A 116 4.68 14.09 -0.48
CA THR A 116 5.07 14.01 -1.90
C THR A 116 4.56 12.72 -2.52
N ILE A 117 4.76 11.57 -1.86
CA ILE A 117 4.25 10.29 -2.33
C ILE A 117 2.72 10.31 -2.42
N ALA A 118 2.03 10.87 -1.41
CA ALA A 118 0.57 11.01 -1.44
C ALA A 118 0.10 11.82 -2.65
N ARG A 119 0.75 12.96 -2.95
CA ARG A 119 0.41 13.78 -4.13
C ARG A 119 0.69 13.05 -5.44
N MET A 120 1.74 12.21 -5.51
CA MET A 120 2.01 11.37 -6.69
C MET A 120 0.90 10.35 -6.92
N ILE A 121 0.42 9.67 -5.87
CA ILE A 121 -0.69 8.71 -5.95
C ILE A 121 -1.94 9.40 -6.48
N ILE A 122 -2.27 10.56 -5.92
CA ILE A 122 -3.41 11.38 -6.31
C ILE A 122 -3.29 11.85 -7.77
N GLY A 123 -2.09 12.34 -8.14
CA GLY A 123 -1.82 12.85 -9.49
C GLY A 123 -1.93 11.77 -10.57
N GLU A 124 -1.65 10.50 -10.25
CA GLU A 124 -1.84 9.35 -11.14
C GLU A 124 -3.31 8.83 -11.13
N GLY A 125 -4.21 9.49 -10.41
CA GLY A 125 -5.63 9.14 -10.35
C GLY A 125 -5.90 7.81 -9.63
N ARG A 126 -5.04 7.39 -8.71
CA ARG A 126 -5.17 6.13 -7.97
C ARG A 126 -5.88 6.32 -6.64
N GLY A 127 -6.60 5.28 -6.20
CA GLY A 127 -7.15 5.26 -4.86
C GLY A 127 -6.03 5.32 -3.81
N ILE A 128 -6.24 6.10 -2.74
CA ILE A 128 -5.26 6.22 -1.65
C ILE A 128 -5.89 5.84 -0.30
N VAL A 129 -5.16 5.04 0.47
CA VAL A 129 -5.44 4.75 1.88
C VAL A 129 -4.18 5.05 2.66
N ILE A 130 -4.28 5.77 3.76
CA ILE A 130 -3.16 6.00 4.67
C ILE A 130 -3.13 4.91 5.73
N GLY A 131 -2.02 4.18 5.83
CA GLY A 131 -1.76 3.24 6.92
C GLY A 131 -0.83 3.87 7.95
N ALA A 132 -1.38 4.31 9.09
CA ALA A 132 -0.59 4.82 10.22
C ALA A 132 -0.07 3.63 11.04
N ASN A 133 1.14 3.19 10.70
CA ASN A 133 1.78 1.99 11.26
C ASN A 133 2.57 2.28 12.55
N LYS A 134 2.92 1.22 13.27
CA LYS A 134 3.58 1.22 14.59
C LYS A 134 2.70 1.86 15.67
N TRP A 135 1.39 1.68 15.53
CA TRP A 135 0.40 2.21 16.46
C TRP A 135 0.54 1.67 17.88
N ASP A 136 1.14 0.48 18.01
CA ASP A 136 1.55 -0.14 19.27
C ASP A 136 2.57 0.67 20.08
N LYS A 137 3.31 1.57 19.44
CA LYS A 137 4.32 2.43 20.08
C LYS A 137 3.75 3.75 20.60
N ILE A 138 2.49 4.05 20.29
CA ILE A 138 1.86 5.32 20.63
C ILE A 138 1.21 5.23 22.00
N ILE A 139 1.68 6.08 22.93
CA ILE A 139 1.13 6.16 24.31
C ILE A 139 -0.17 6.96 24.30
N ASP A 140 -0.14 8.18 23.76
CA ASP A 140 -1.33 9.03 23.64
C ASP A 140 -1.92 8.94 22.24
N GLN A 141 -2.69 7.87 22.03
CA GLN A 141 -3.28 7.56 20.73
C GLN A 141 -4.29 8.63 20.28
N ASN A 142 -5.02 9.26 21.19
CA ASN A 142 -6.03 10.26 20.83
C ASN A 142 -5.39 11.54 20.28
N THR A 143 -4.35 12.04 20.93
CA THR A 143 -3.63 13.22 20.47
C THR A 143 -2.98 12.97 19.13
N ILE A 144 -2.20 11.89 18.98
CA ILE A 144 -1.50 11.57 17.73
C ILE A 144 -2.48 11.30 16.57
N LYS A 145 -3.61 10.63 16.84
CA LYS A 145 -4.67 10.45 15.84
C LYS A 145 -5.17 11.78 15.29
N ASN A 146 -5.50 12.73 16.17
CA ASN A 146 -5.99 14.04 15.77
C ASN A 146 -4.94 14.84 15.00
N GLU A 147 -3.67 14.78 15.41
CA GLU A 147 -2.56 15.43 14.71
C GLU A 147 -2.40 14.89 13.28
N ILE A 148 -2.40 13.58 13.11
CA ILE A 148 -2.30 12.91 11.79
C ILE A 148 -3.48 13.34 10.91
N ILE A 149 -4.71 13.27 11.42
CA ILE A 149 -5.92 13.66 10.67
C ILE A 149 -5.84 15.12 10.23
N ASN A 150 -5.50 16.02 11.14
CA ASN A 150 -5.41 17.45 10.86
C ASN A 150 -4.30 17.76 9.84
N GLN A 151 -3.11 17.19 10.00
CA GLN A 151 -1.98 17.42 9.11
C GLN A 151 -2.27 16.92 7.69
N LEU A 152 -2.87 15.72 7.55
CA LEU A 152 -3.29 15.19 6.27
C LEU A 152 -4.42 16.01 5.65
N GLY A 153 -5.42 16.43 6.44
CA GLY A 153 -6.53 17.26 5.98
C GLY A 153 -6.07 18.57 5.38
N ILE A 154 -5.08 19.23 5.99
CA ILE A 154 -4.48 20.48 5.48
C ILE A 154 -3.65 20.17 4.22
N SER A 155 -2.80 19.15 4.26
CA SER A 155 -1.81 18.86 3.22
C SER A 155 -2.38 18.24 1.96
N LEU A 156 -3.52 17.55 2.07
CA LEU A 156 -4.23 16.85 1.00
C LEU A 156 -5.65 17.42 0.80
N SER A 157 -5.80 18.72 0.95
CA SER A 157 -7.10 19.43 0.89
C SER A 157 -7.87 19.23 -0.43
N GLN A 158 -7.19 18.84 -1.50
CA GLN A 158 -7.81 18.52 -2.79
C GLN A 158 -8.63 17.21 -2.77
N ILE A 159 -8.42 16.34 -1.78
CA ILE A 159 -9.20 15.11 -1.60
C ILE A 159 -9.92 15.19 -0.25
N LYS A 160 -11.25 15.07 -0.30
CA LYS A 160 -12.05 14.98 0.93
C LYS A 160 -12.04 13.54 1.47
N ASN A 161 -11.87 13.41 2.78
CA ASN A 161 -12.04 12.14 3.50
C ASN A 161 -11.10 11.01 3.04
N VAL A 162 -9.79 11.29 2.95
CA VAL A 162 -8.80 10.23 2.72
C VAL A 162 -8.92 9.18 3.85
N PRO A 163 -9.16 7.89 3.53
CA PRO A 163 -9.25 6.86 4.54
C PRO A 163 -7.92 6.71 5.29
N ILE A 164 -7.99 6.66 6.63
CA ILE A 164 -6.82 6.45 7.50
C ILE A 164 -7.08 5.21 8.36
N VAL A 165 -6.16 4.26 8.31
CA VAL A 165 -6.18 3.03 9.12
C VAL A 165 -5.00 3.08 10.08
N PHE A 166 -5.27 2.95 11.37
CA PHE A 166 -4.26 2.85 12.42
C PHE A 166 -3.97 1.37 12.67
N LEU A 167 -2.71 0.96 12.51
CA LEU A 167 -2.34 -0.45 12.54
C LEU A 167 -0.96 -0.69 13.17
N SER A 168 -0.71 -1.92 13.60
CA SER A 168 0.62 -2.41 13.92
C SER A 168 0.99 -3.53 12.96
N GLY A 169 2.02 -3.32 12.15
CA GLY A 169 2.53 -4.36 11.27
C GLY A 169 3.25 -5.51 12.02
N LEU A 170 3.43 -5.40 13.34
CA LEU A 170 4.03 -6.43 14.19
C LEU A 170 2.98 -7.27 14.91
N HIS A 171 1.82 -6.71 15.22
CA HIS A 171 0.77 -7.33 16.00
C HIS A 171 -0.53 -7.34 15.20
N ASN A 172 -1.17 -8.48 15.14
CA ASN A 172 -2.50 -8.64 14.56
C ASN A 172 -3.56 -8.18 15.53
#